data_1fff76adf72fe9daa162c095ac7e9e59
#
_entry.id   1fff76adf72fe9daa162c095ac7e9e59
#
_cell.length_a   1.000
_cell.length_b   1.000
_cell.length_c   1.000
_cell.angle_alpha   90.00
_cell.angle_beta   90.00
_cell.angle_gamma   90.00
#
_symmetry.space_group_name_H-M   'P 1'
#
loop_
_entity.id
_entity.type
_entity.pdbx_description
1 polymer ?
#
loop_
_entity_poly.entity_id
_entity_poly.type
_entity_poly.pdbx_seq_one_letter_code
_entity_poly.pdbx_strand_id
1 'polypeptide(L)'
;MKNVMILIRSFFLLRPRFLSTIFFIPILYGMGWALSQPLLLLNFEKENLSLIGTIITFLLFIFLLPYWFYIKQNKSSAWVLLGITKDKFLKNFVNFSQGILFALVLIILILIPLLQKNYISWIGEFSPIILLNSIMLGLGVGFAEEIIFRGWLLEEL
;
A
#
# COMPACT_ATOMS: atom_id res chain seq x y z
N MET A 1 8.84 23.80 -14.03
CA MET A 1 8.88 23.31 -12.63
C MET A 1 8.09 24.18 -11.65
N LYS A 2 8.26 25.52 -11.60
CA LYS A 2 7.50 26.39 -10.66
C LYS A 2 5.98 26.24 -10.75
N ASN A 3 5.40 26.16 -11.94
CA ASN A 3 3.95 26.05 -12.14
C ASN A 3 3.36 24.73 -11.64
N VAL A 4 4.09 23.62 -11.77
CA VAL A 4 3.67 22.30 -11.27
C VAL A 4 3.66 22.31 -9.73
N MET A 5 4.67 22.90 -9.12
CA MET A 5 4.76 23.02 -7.66
C MET A 5 3.64 23.88 -7.07
N ILE A 6 3.25 24.96 -7.77
CA ILE A 6 2.13 25.81 -7.39
C ILE A 6 0.81 25.03 -7.49
N LEU A 7 0.63 24.25 -8.55
CA LEU A 7 -0.57 23.43 -8.77
C LEU A 7 -0.72 22.34 -7.71
N ILE A 8 0.37 21.63 -7.39
CA ILE A 8 0.40 20.62 -6.32
C ILE A 8 0.06 21.28 -4.97
N ARG A 9 0.67 22.42 -4.67
CA ARG A 9 0.40 23.14 -3.42
C ARG A 9 -1.04 23.62 -3.33
N SER A 10 -1.62 24.14 -4.42
CA SER A 10 -3.03 24.59 -4.45
C SER A 10 -3.99 23.42 -4.25
N PHE A 11 -3.71 22.24 -4.80
CA PHE A 11 -4.49 21.03 -4.58
C PHE A 11 -4.48 20.62 -3.11
N PHE A 12 -3.32 20.57 -2.46
CA PHE A 12 -3.21 20.20 -1.05
C PHE A 12 -3.89 21.20 -0.10
N LEU A 13 -4.02 22.47 -0.51
CA LEU A 13 -4.65 23.54 0.26
C LEU A 13 -6.11 23.79 -0.12
N LEU A 14 -6.75 22.92 -0.93
CA LEU A 14 -8.17 23.02 -1.26
C LEU A 14 -9.03 23.17 0.00
N ARG A 15 -9.98 24.08 -0.08
CA ARG A 15 -10.99 24.26 0.96
C ARG A 15 -12.36 23.81 0.45
N PRO A 16 -13.11 23.00 1.23
CA PRO A 16 -12.75 22.46 2.55
C PRO A 16 -11.62 21.40 2.43
N ARG A 17 -10.81 21.29 3.48
CA ARG A 17 -9.59 20.43 3.51
C ARG A 17 -9.85 18.98 3.21
N PHE A 18 -11.04 18.45 3.53
CA PHE A 18 -11.41 17.07 3.27
C PHE A 18 -11.46 16.73 1.77
N LEU A 19 -11.72 17.71 0.89
CA LEU A 19 -11.76 17.44 -0.56
C LEU A 19 -10.41 16.94 -1.09
N SER A 20 -9.30 17.58 -0.69
CA SER A 20 -7.99 17.12 -1.12
C SER A 20 -7.68 15.72 -0.60
N THR A 21 -8.16 15.37 0.60
CA THR A 21 -7.99 14.04 1.19
C THR A 21 -8.79 12.98 0.41
N ILE A 22 -10.06 13.25 0.10
CA ILE A 22 -10.91 12.32 -0.68
C ILE A 22 -10.35 12.10 -2.09
N PHE A 23 -9.91 13.17 -2.77
CA PHE A 23 -9.43 13.07 -4.14
C PHE A 23 -7.98 12.60 -4.27
N PHE A 24 -7.21 12.58 -3.20
CA PHE A 24 -5.78 12.23 -3.25
C PHE A 24 -5.55 10.83 -3.81
N ILE A 25 -6.18 9.82 -3.24
CA ILE A 25 -6.03 8.43 -3.69
C ILE A 25 -6.56 8.21 -5.11
N PRO A 26 -7.78 8.65 -5.48
CA PRO A 26 -8.26 8.54 -6.86
C PRO A 26 -7.35 9.20 -7.91
N ILE A 27 -6.79 10.37 -7.59
CA ILE A 27 -5.85 11.06 -8.50
C ILE A 27 -4.56 10.23 -8.65
N LEU A 28 -4.02 9.68 -7.57
CA LEU A 28 -2.84 8.82 -7.64
C LEU A 28 -3.10 7.56 -8.48
N TYR A 29 -4.27 6.94 -8.34
CA TYR A 29 -4.67 5.81 -9.18
C TYR A 29 -4.76 6.20 -10.66
N GLY A 30 -5.37 7.34 -10.97
CA GLY A 30 -5.40 7.88 -12.33
C GLY A 30 -4.01 8.13 -12.90
N MET A 31 -3.10 8.66 -12.10
CA MET A 31 -1.69 8.88 -12.49
C MET A 31 -0.95 7.55 -12.69
N GLY A 32 -1.11 6.59 -11.79
CA GLY A 32 -0.49 5.26 -11.90
C GLY A 32 -0.97 4.53 -13.16
N TRP A 33 -2.28 4.58 -13.42
CA TRP A 33 -2.86 4.06 -14.65
C TRP A 33 -2.28 4.76 -15.89
N ALA A 34 -2.28 6.09 -15.93
CA ALA A 34 -1.77 6.86 -17.08
C ALA A 34 -0.28 6.59 -17.35
N LEU A 35 0.53 6.47 -16.29
CA LEU A 35 1.96 6.18 -16.40
C LEU A 35 2.23 4.73 -16.83
N SER A 36 1.32 3.80 -16.60
CA SER A 36 1.45 2.42 -17.06
C SER A 36 1.11 2.25 -18.55
N GLN A 37 0.28 3.14 -19.15
CA GLN A 37 -0.16 3.00 -20.55
C GLN A 37 0.97 2.95 -21.59
N PRO A 38 2.05 3.72 -21.50
CA PRO A 38 3.16 3.62 -22.46
C PRO A 38 3.80 2.23 -22.55
N LEU A 39 3.66 1.39 -21.52
CA LEU A 39 4.18 0.01 -21.53
C LEU A 39 3.42 -0.90 -22.52
N LEU A 40 2.20 -0.52 -22.93
CA LEU A 40 1.50 -1.21 -24.02
C LEU A 40 2.27 -1.15 -25.34
N LEU A 41 2.99 -0.07 -25.58
CA LEU A 41 3.83 0.10 -26.78
C LEU A 41 5.04 -0.87 -26.76
N LEU A 42 5.41 -1.37 -25.59
CA LEU A 42 6.47 -2.35 -25.37
C LEU A 42 5.97 -3.80 -25.36
N ASN A 43 4.72 -4.05 -25.84
CA ASN A 43 4.07 -5.36 -25.88
C ASN A 43 3.88 -6.05 -24.51
N PHE A 44 3.76 -5.26 -23.43
CA PHE A 44 3.37 -5.82 -22.14
C PHE A 44 1.90 -6.28 -22.17
N GLU A 45 1.63 -7.43 -21.56
CA GLU A 45 0.29 -7.98 -21.42
C GLU A 45 -0.60 -7.07 -20.57
N LYS A 46 -1.86 -6.92 -20.98
CA LYS A 46 -2.83 -6.05 -20.29
C LYS A 46 -3.05 -6.43 -18.81
N GLU A 47 -2.95 -7.71 -18.48
CA GLU A 47 -3.09 -8.20 -17.11
C GLU A 47 -1.98 -7.66 -16.21
N ASN A 48 -0.75 -7.64 -16.70
CA ASN A 48 0.41 -7.11 -15.99
C ASN A 48 0.37 -5.58 -15.83
N LEU A 49 -0.30 -4.87 -16.75
CA LEU A 49 -0.42 -3.41 -16.66
C LEU A 49 -1.18 -2.94 -15.42
N SER A 50 -2.25 -3.64 -15.04
CA SER A 50 -3.02 -3.31 -13.83
C SER A 50 -2.14 -3.38 -12.58
N LEU A 51 -1.33 -4.43 -12.48
CA LEU A 51 -0.40 -4.62 -11.37
C LEU A 51 0.70 -3.55 -11.36
N ILE A 52 1.28 -3.24 -12.50
CA ILE A 52 2.29 -2.19 -12.65
C ILE A 52 1.69 -0.82 -12.28
N GLY A 53 0.49 -0.50 -12.77
CA GLY A 53 -0.23 0.71 -12.40
C GLY A 53 -0.45 0.85 -10.90
N THR A 54 -0.80 -0.23 -10.22
CA THR A 54 -0.96 -0.26 -8.76
C THR A 54 0.37 -0.04 -8.05
N ILE A 55 1.46 -0.66 -8.49
CA ILE A 55 2.80 -0.43 -7.95
C ILE A 55 3.23 1.02 -8.11
N ILE A 56 3.03 1.61 -9.30
CA ILE A 56 3.34 3.02 -9.56
C ILE A 56 2.52 3.92 -8.63
N THR A 57 1.22 3.66 -8.48
CA THR A 57 0.35 4.41 -7.56
C THR A 57 0.89 4.39 -6.14
N PHE A 58 1.29 3.21 -5.65
CA PHE A 58 1.83 3.06 -4.31
C PHE A 58 3.18 3.78 -4.13
N LEU A 59 4.06 3.71 -5.11
CA LEU A 59 5.32 4.47 -5.10
C LEU A 59 5.06 5.97 -5.08
N LEU A 60 4.14 6.47 -5.92
CA LEU A 60 3.76 7.88 -5.93
C LEU A 60 3.19 8.29 -4.57
N PHE A 61 2.35 7.46 -3.95
CA PHE A 61 1.82 7.71 -2.61
C PHE A 61 2.94 7.87 -1.58
N ILE A 62 3.89 6.91 -1.52
CA ILE A 62 5.02 6.96 -0.59
C ILE A 62 5.88 8.21 -0.80
N PHE A 63 6.15 8.59 -2.06
CA PHE A 63 6.94 9.79 -2.38
C PHE A 63 6.22 11.09 -2.03
N LEU A 64 4.90 11.16 -2.23
CA LEU A 64 4.12 12.36 -1.97
C LEU A 64 3.69 12.50 -0.51
N LEU A 65 3.69 11.41 0.26
CA LEU A 65 3.27 11.39 1.65
C LEU A 65 4.04 12.37 2.55
N PRO A 66 5.39 12.45 2.51
CA PRO A 66 6.13 13.45 3.28
C PRO A 66 5.76 14.88 2.90
N TYR A 67 5.51 15.10 1.61
CA TYR A 67 5.11 16.40 1.08
C TYR A 67 3.71 16.80 1.56
N TRP A 68 2.79 15.84 1.63
CA TRP A 68 1.45 15.99 2.20
C TRP A 68 1.52 16.48 3.65
N PHE A 69 2.24 15.77 4.53
CA PHE A 69 2.37 16.12 5.93
C PHE A 69 3.07 17.47 6.14
N TYR A 70 4.06 17.77 5.31
CA TYR A 70 4.74 19.07 5.36
C TYR A 70 3.81 20.24 5.02
N ILE A 71 3.01 20.11 3.94
CA ILE A 71 2.13 21.23 3.50
C ILE A 71 0.90 21.38 4.39
N LYS A 72 0.26 20.25 4.77
CA LYS A 72 -1.00 20.32 5.52
C LYS A 72 -0.83 20.49 7.02
N GLN A 73 0.14 19.83 7.60
CA GLN A 73 0.30 19.76 9.05
C GLN A 73 1.55 20.48 9.55
N ASN A 74 2.37 21.02 8.65
CA ASN A 74 3.66 21.65 8.95
C ASN A 74 4.60 20.73 9.76
N LYS A 75 4.49 19.41 9.56
CA LYS A 75 5.30 18.39 10.24
C LYS A 75 6.40 17.92 9.30
N SER A 76 7.64 17.94 9.76
CA SER A 76 8.82 17.62 8.95
C SER A 76 9.12 16.13 8.83
N SER A 77 8.54 15.29 9.69
CA SER A 77 8.85 13.86 9.75
C SER A 77 7.59 12.98 9.64
N ALA A 78 7.14 12.77 8.40
CA ALA A 78 6.00 11.91 8.09
C ALA A 78 6.17 10.48 8.66
N TRP A 79 7.36 9.91 8.51
CA TRP A 79 7.63 8.52 8.91
C TRP A 79 7.54 8.31 10.43
N VAL A 80 7.98 9.31 11.22
CA VAL A 80 7.85 9.25 12.68
C VAL A 80 6.38 9.30 13.11
N LEU A 81 5.55 10.08 12.40
CA LEU A 81 4.11 10.15 12.65
C LEU A 81 3.43 8.81 12.37
N LEU A 82 3.89 8.10 11.35
CA LEU A 82 3.43 6.76 11.00
C LEU A 82 3.99 5.66 11.94
N GLY A 83 4.73 6.04 12.99
CA GLY A 83 5.32 5.11 13.94
C GLY A 83 6.59 4.41 13.44
N ILE A 84 7.11 4.80 12.28
CA ILE A 84 8.33 4.22 11.71
C ILE A 84 9.54 4.95 12.30
N THR A 85 10.01 4.50 13.47
CA THR A 85 11.16 5.06 14.16
C THR A 85 12.32 4.07 14.17
N LYS A 86 13.54 4.57 13.93
CA LYS A 86 14.76 3.72 13.93
C LYS A 86 15.05 3.13 15.30
N ASP A 87 14.78 3.86 16.36
CA ASP A 87 15.12 3.50 17.73
C ASP A 87 14.36 2.26 18.26
N LYS A 88 13.26 1.89 17.65
CA LYS A 88 12.42 0.76 18.04
C LYS A 88 12.35 -0.36 16.97
N PHE A 89 13.27 -0.36 16.03
CA PHE A 89 13.22 -1.28 14.88
C PHE A 89 13.12 -2.75 15.31
N LEU A 90 13.97 -3.20 16.21
CA LEU A 90 13.95 -4.59 16.72
C LEU A 90 12.62 -4.94 17.39
N LYS A 91 12.09 -4.06 18.23
CA LYS A 91 10.81 -4.27 18.90
C LYS A 91 9.66 -4.34 17.89
N ASN A 92 9.66 -3.44 16.91
CA ASN A 92 8.66 -3.42 15.86
C ASN A 92 8.74 -4.67 14.97
N PHE A 93 9.95 -5.15 14.68
CA PHE A 93 10.15 -6.39 13.94
C PHE A 93 9.65 -7.62 14.71
N VAL A 94 9.90 -7.71 15.99
CA VAL A 94 9.36 -8.79 16.85
C VAL A 94 7.84 -8.75 16.88
N ASN A 95 7.23 -7.59 17.10
CA ASN A 95 5.78 -7.44 17.10
C ASN A 95 5.15 -7.82 15.75
N PHE A 96 5.80 -7.43 14.64
CA PHE A 96 5.37 -7.80 13.30
C PHE A 96 5.44 -9.31 13.07
N SER A 97 6.55 -9.96 13.48
CA SER A 97 6.70 -11.41 13.38
C SER A 97 5.68 -12.16 14.22
N GLN A 98 5.36 -11.67 15.41
CA GLN A 98 4.27 -12.20 16.23
C GLN A 98 2.92 -12.08 15.55
N GLY A 99 2.64 -10.93 14.90
CA GLY A 99 1.42 -10.74 14.12
C GLY A 99 1.28 -11.74 12.97
N ILE A 100 2.37 -12.00 12.23
CA ILE A 100 2.39 -13.03 11.18
C ILE A 100 2.14 -14.42 11.77
N LEU A 101 2.80 -14.75 12.89
CA LEU A 101 2.59 -16.06 13.54
C LEU A 101 1.12 -16.23 13.95
N PHE A 102 0.52 -15.22 14.57
CA PHE A 102 -0.90 -15.24 14.92
C PHE A 102 -1.81 -15.43 13.71
N ALA A 103 -1.54 -14.72 12.61
CA ALA A 103 -2.30 -14.86 11.36
C ALA A 103 -2.19 -16.29 10.80
N LEU A 104 -1.00 -16.89 10.80
CA LEU A 104 -0.79 -18.27 10.37
C LEU A 104 -1.55 -19.27 11.25
N VAL A 105 -1.54 -19.09 12.56
CA VAL A 105 -2.32 -19.93 13.48
C VAL A 105 -3.80 -19.83 13.19
N LEU A 106 -4.34 -18.64 12.97
CA LEU A 106 -5.75 -18.46 12.61
C LEU A 106 -6.11 -19.13 11.28
N ILE A 107 -5.25 -19.01 10.26
CA ILE A 107 -5.45 -19.68 8.98
C ILE A 107 -5.49 -21.20 9.17
N ILE A 108 -4.55 -21.76 9.92
CA ILE A 108 -4.49 -23.20 10.20
C ILE A 108 -5.75 -23.66 10.94
N LEU A 109 -6.22 -22.90 11.94
CA LEU A 109 -7.44 -23.21 12.68
C LEU A 109 -8.70 -23.24 11.80
N ILE A 110 -8.73 -22.42 10.74
CA ILE A 110 -9.83 -22.42 9.75
C ILE A 110 -9.67 -23.58 8.77
N LEU A 111 -8.44 -23.84 8.29
CA LEU A 111 -8.20 -24.87 7.29
C LEU A 111 -8.39 -26.30 7.78
N ILE A 112 -8.00 -26.60 9.05
CA ILE A 112 -8.12 -27.94 9.61
C ILE A 112 -9.56 -28.49 9.53
N PRO A 113 -10.61 -27.81 10.03
CA PRO A 113 -11.97 -28.33 9.94
C PRO A 113 -12.50 -28.42 8.50
N LEU A 114 -12.05 -27.54 7.60
CA LEU A 114 -12.43 -27.59 6.19
C LEU A 114 -11.84 -28.82 5.49
N LEU A 115 -10.59 -29.17 5.78
CA LEU A 115 -9.93 -30.37 5.30
C LEU A 115 -10.59 -31.64 5.87
N GLN A 116 -10.89 -31.65 7.17
CA GLN A 116 -11.54 -32.82 7.82
C GLN A 116 -12.92 -33.10 7.25
N LYS A 117 -13.67 -32.08 6.86
CA LYS A 117 -15.01 -32.20 6.26
C LYS A 117 -14.96 -32.38 4.74
N ASN A 118 -13.79 -32.52 4.13
CA ASN A 118 -13.61 -32.64 2.67
C ASN A 118 -14.20 -31.45 1.86
N TYR A 119 -14.37 -30.27 2.49
CA TYR A 119 -14.78 -29.08 1.76
C TYR A 119 -13.66 -28.49 0.89
N ILE A 120 -12.42 -28.78 1.23
CA ILE A 120 -11.22 -28.43 0.47
C ILE A 120 -10.31 -29.67 0.37
N SER A 121 -9.57 -29.80 -0.71
CA SER A 121 -8.57 -30.84 -0.91
C SER A 121 -7.23 -30.21 -1.21
N TRP A 122 -6.17 -30.86 -0.75
CA TRP A 122 -4.82 -30.47 -1.12
C TRP A 122 -4.48 -31.03 -2.50
N ILE A 123 -4.19 -30.14 -3.46
CA ILE A 123 -3.89 -30.52 -4.85
C ILE A 123 -2.49 -31.13 -4.98
N GLY A 124 -1.61 -30.87 -4.00
CA GLY A 124 -0.25 -31.43 -3.99
C GLY A 124 0.77 -30.65 -4.81
N GLU A 125 0.35 -29.64 -5.55
CA GLU A 125 1.23 -28.82 -6.36
C GLU A 125 1.78 -27.65 -5.55
N PHE A 126 3.10 -27.55 -5.46
CA PHE A 126 3.80 -26.43 -4.85
C PHE A 126 4.55 -25.67 -5.95
N SER A 127 4.08 -24.49 -6.28
CA SER A 127 4.76 -23.58 -7.20
C SER A 127 5.49 -22.47 -6.43
N PRO A 128 6.83 -22.43 -6.46
CA PRO A 128 7.59 -21.35 -5.82
C PRO A 128 7.23 -19.96 -6.34
N ILE A 129 6.83 -19.86 -7.63
CA ILE A 129 6.42 -18.61 -8.26
C ILE A 129 5.09 -18.11 -7.65
N ILE A 130 4.12 -18.99 -7.49
CA ILE A 130 2.84 -18.65 -6.87
C ILE A 130 3.05 -18.22 -5.42
N LEU A 131 3.90 -18.94 -4.68
CA LEU A 131 4.24 -18.56 -3.31
C LEU A 131 4.89 -17.17 -3.25
N LEU A 132 5.88 -16.91 -4.10
CA LEU A 132 6.56 -15.63 -4.16
C LEU A 132 5.57 -14.49 -4.49
N ASN A 133 4.72 -14.68 -5.49
CA ASN A 133 3.69 -13.70 -5.87
C ASN A 133 2.71 -13.45 -4.73
N SER A 134 2.27 -14.50 -4.02
CA SER A 134 1.36 -14.39 -2.88
C SER A 134 1.99 -13.62 -1.72
N ILE A 135 3.28 -13.86 -1.43
CA ILE A 135 4.02 -13.12 -0.40
C ILE A 135 4.18 -11.65 -0.82
N MET A 136 4.58 -11.39 -2.06
CA MET A 136 4.74 -10.02 -2.57
C MET A 136 3.42 -9.24 -2.56
N LEU A 137 2.32 -9.88 -2.97
CA LEU A 137 0.98 -9.29 -2.89
C LEU A 137 0.55 -9.07 -1.44
N GLY A 138 0.65 -10.07 -0.58
CA GLY A 138 0.22 -9.98 0.81
C GLY A 138 0.99 -8.92 1.60
N LEU A 139 2.32 -8.90 1.48
CA LEU A 139 3.14 -7.89 2.13
C LEU A 139 2.95 -6.51 1.49
N GLY A 140 2.92 -6.42 0.16
CA GLY A 140 2.78 -5.16 -0.56
C GLY A 140 1.44 -4.49 -0.30
N VAL A 141 0.34 -5.22 -0.46
CA VAL A 141 -1.03 -4.71 -0.22
C VAL A 141 -1.24 -4.43 1.26
N GLY A 142 -0.87 -5.37 2.16
CA GLY A 142 -1.02 -5.17 3.59
C GLY A 142 -0.24 -3.98 4.11
N PHE A 143 1.00 -3.76 3.64
CA PHE A 143 1.79 -2.58 4.00
C PHE A 143 1.20 -1.29 3.44
N ALA A 144 0.69 -1.33 2.20
CA ALA A 144 0.03 -0.19 1.56
C ALA A 144 -1.24 0.22 2.33
N GLU A 145 -2.09 -0.75 2.65
CA GLU A 145 -3.32 -0.52 3.41
C GLU A 145 -3.03 0.04 4.81
N GLU A 146 -2.04 -0.50 5.50
CA GLU A 146 -1.66 -0.05 6.84
C GLU A 146 -1.17 1.41 6.81
N ILE A 147 -0.32 1.78 5.86
CA ILE A 147 0.16 3.16 5.70
C ILE A 147 -0.97 4.10 5.30
N ILE A 148 -1.86 3.68 4.40
CA ILE A 148 -2.97 4.51 3.92
C ILE A 148 -4.03 4.68 5.02
N PHE A 149 -4.53 3.60 5.60
CA PHE A 149 -5.68 3.66 6.50
C PHE A 149 -5.28 4.02 7.93
N ARG A 150 -4.28 3.37 8.50
CA ARG A 150 -3.85 3.62 9.88
C ARG A 150 -2.83 4.73 10.01
N GLY A 151 -2.04 4.97 8.99
CA GLY A 151 -1.09 6.05 9.00
C GLY A 151 -1.72 7.37 8.55
N TRP A 152 -1.92 7.49 7.23
CA TRP A 152 -2.29 8.75 6.62
C TRP A 152 -3.75 9.16 6.91
N LEU A 153 -4.72 8.26 6.73
CA LEU A 153 -6.13 8.62 6.87
C LEU A 153 -6.52 8.93 8.32
N LEU A 154 -6.00 8.18 9.30
CA LEU A 154 -6.23 8.46 10.73
C LEU A 154 -5.63 9.79 11.19
N GLU A 155 -4.50 10.21 10.62
CA GLU A 155 -3.89 11.51 10.93
C GLU A 155 -4.64 12.69 10.27
N GLU A 156 -5.47 12.42 9.25
CA GLU A 156 -6.28 13.45 8.57
C GLU A 156 -7.68 13.63 9.19
N LEU A 157 -8.19 12.68 9.96
CA LEU A 157 -9.47 12.73 10.67
C LEU A 157 -9.33 13.43 12.02
#